data_368e951dc59195c4eed952e1c58f34b0
#
_entry.id   368e951dc59195c4eed952e1c58f34b0
#
_cell.length_a   1.000
_cell.length_b   1.000
_cell.length_c   1.000
_cell.angle_alpha   90.00
_cell.angle_beta   90.00
_cell.angle_gamma   90.00
#
_symmetry.space_group_name_H-M   'P 1'
#
loop_
_entity.id
_entity.type
_entity.pdbx_description
1 polymer ?
#
loop_
_entity_poly.entity_id
_entity_poly.type
_entity_poly.pdbx_seq_one_letter_code
_entity_poly.pdbx_strand_id
1 'polypeptide(L)'
;MGVNLEEDLVYRLLLAVDIQGYSRLTARRQLAAQHDLATVLDKAAAAAGLSRSDWIEQVGGDGELATLPAGTSPAVVAGDFVVGFEAALREVNAARDTGGRLDPARGGWRLRVRLALHHGTLYPGPFGPAGDAPVVVQRLLDSMPLRRLLDDPRRDLAVVVSEAMFADVVRTGFSSLPESAFEPVRITAKGSVFRGHLLTRPPARPRVLPLRERPVRAAGGDPPVRVPELTLLTGVGGRGDDFN
;
A
#
# COMPACT_ATOMS: atom_id res chain seq x y z
N MET A 1 -33.59 14.23 2.85
CA MET A 1 -32.82 13.25 3.64
C MET A 1 -31.48 13.89 3.96
N GLY A 2 -31.27 14.33 5.18
CA GLY A 2 -29.97 14.86 5.61
C GLY A 2 -29.00 13.67 5.72
N VAL A 3 -27.88 13.75 5.03
CA VAL A 3 -26.78 12.80 5.21
C VAL A 3 -26.21 13.07 6.61
N ASN A 4 -26.23 12.10 7.48
CA ASN A 4 -25.63 12.22 8.81
C ASN A 4 -24.12 12.06 8.62
N LEU A 5 -23.41 13.19 8.44
CA LEU A 5 -21.98 13.22 8.10
C LEU A 5 -21.06 12.75 9.25
N GLU A 6 -21.57 12.61 10.47
CA GLU A 6 -20.77 12.21 11.63
C GLU A 6 -20.57 10.68 11.74
N GLU A 7 -21.45 9.87 11.17
CA GLU A 7 -21.37 8.40 11.26
C GLU A 7 -20.50 7.75 10.19
N ASP A 8 -20.08 8.49 9.15
CA ASP A 8 -19.45 7.92 7.96
C ASP A 8 -17.95 8.21 7.82
N LEU A 9 -17.37 8.98 8.76
CA LEU A 9 -15.91 9.24 8.75
C LEU A 9 -15.15 7.98 9.12
N VAL A 10 -14.35 7.46 8.20
CA VAL A 10 -13.57 6.25 8.41
C VAL A 10 -12.09 6.49 8.15
N TYR A 11 -11.24 5.81 8.91
CA TYR A 11 -9.79 5.78 8.68
C TYR A 11 -9.45 4.57 7.83
N ARG A 12 -8.75 4.78 6.71
CA ARG A 12 -8.42 3.72 5.74
C ARG A 12 -7.02 3.89 5.15
N LEU A 13 -6.49 2.78 4.66
CA LEU A 13 -5.38 2.75 3.73
C LEU A 13 -5.91 2.98 2.31
N LEU A 14 -5.18 3.79 1.57
CA LEU A 14 -5.44 4.10 0.17
C LEU A 14 -4.23 3.72 -0.67
N LEU A 15 -4.50 3.07 -1.78
CA LEU A 15 -3.54 2.70 -2.81
C LEU A 15 -4.01 3.30 -4.13
N ALA A 16 -3.16 4.08 -4.78
CA ALA A 16 -3.42 4.56 -6.14
C ALA A 16 -2.34 4.06 -7.08
N VAL A 17 -2.75 3.55 -8.23
CA VAL A 17 -1.86 2.97 -9.24
C VAL A 17 -2.23 3.47 -10.62
N ASP A 18 -1.22 3.62 -11.49
CA ASP A 18 -1.39 4.15 -12.84
C ASP A 18 -0.32 3.60 -13.78
N ILE A 19 -0.69 3.35 -15.04
CA ILE A 19 0.21 2.86 -16.08
C ILE A 19 0.91 4.02 -16.75
N GLN A 20 2.23 4.07 -16.70
CA GLN A 20 3.04 5.08 -17.35
C GLN A 20 2.89 5.02 -18.87
N GLY A 21 2.46 6.16 -19.45
CA GLY A 21 2.38 6.32 -20.90
C GLY A 21 1.24 5.57 -21.59
N TYR A 22 0.21 5.18 -20.84
CA TYR A 22 -0.96 4.43 -21.33
C TYR A 22 -1.62 5.04 -22.57
N SER A 23 -1.81 6.35 -22.60
CA SER A 23 -2.44 7.07 -23.72
C SER A 23 -1.65 6.99 -25.03
N ARG A 24 -0.37 6.60 -25.00
CA ARG A 24 0.48 6.41 -26.19
C ARG A 24 0.39 5.00 -26.76
N LEU A 25 -0.26 4.09 -26.05
CA LEU A 25 -0.44 2.70 -26.47
C LEU A 25 -1.58 2.60 -27.48
N THR A 26 -1.50 1.64 -28.40
CA THR A 26 -2.64 1.25 -29.23
C THR A 26 -3.72 0.61 -28.37
N ALA A 27 -4.99 0.64 -28.79
CA ALA A 27 -6.11 0.07 -28.03
C ALA A 27 -5.86 -1.40 -27.60
N ARG A 28 -5.25 -2.22 -28.48
CA ARG A 28 -4.90 -3.60 -28.17
C ARG A 28 -3.86 -3.69 -27.03
N ARG A 29 -2.86 -2.81 -27.04
CA ARG A 29 -1.84 -2.73 -25.99
C ARG A 29 -2.40 -2.15 -24.70
N GLN A 30 -3.34 -1.21 -24.79
CA GLN A 30 -4.05 -0.68 -23.62
C GLN A 30 -4.80 -1.81 -22.90
N LEU A 31 -5.57 -2.62 -23.63
CA LEU A 31 -6.28 -3.76 -23.06
C LEU A 31 -5.32 -4.77 -22.43
N ALA A 32 -4.21 -5.11 -23.13
CA ALA A 32 -3.19 -6.00 -22.57
C ALA A 32 -2.53 -5.42 -21.32
N ALA A 33 -2.31 -4.10 -21.27
CA ALA A 33 -1.75 -3.42 -20.10
C ALA A 33 -2.68 -3.47 -18.89
N GLN A 34 -4.00 -3.29 -19.09
CA GLN A 34 -5.00 -3.41 -18.03
C GLN A 34 -5.03 -4.82 -17.43
N HIS A 35 -5.09 -5.86 -18.27
CA HIS A 35 -5.06 -7.26 -17.81
C HIS A 35 -3.79 -7.59 -17.03
N ASP A 36 -2.66 -7.11 -17.52
CA ASP A 36 -1.39 -7.38 -16.86
C ASP A 36 -1.25 -6.60 -15.54
N LEU A 37 -1.76 -5.35 -15.46
CA LEU A 37 -1.81 -4.60 -14.21
C LEU A 37 -2.72 -5.29 -13.17
N ALA A 38 -3.90 -5.74 -13.58
CA ALA A 38 -4.79 -6.52 -12.71
C ALA A 38 -4.07 -7.78 -12.18
N THR A 39 -3.39 -8.52 -13.06
CA THR A 39 -2.60 -9.71 -12.66
C THR A 39 -1.49 -9.37 -11.66
N VAL A 40 -0.79 -8.23 -11.86
CA VAL A 40 0.26 -7.77 -10.95
C VAL A 40 -0.31 -7.43 -9.57
N LEU A 41 -1.44 -6.72 -9.53
CA LEU A 41 -2.13 -6.35 -8.28
C LEU A 41 -2.59 -7.59 -7.51
N ASP A 42 -3.21 -8.56 -8.20
CA ASP A 42 -3.68 -9.80 -7.58
C ASP A 42 -2.51 -10.62 -6.99
N LYS A 43 -1.41 -10.76 -7.74
CA LYS A 43 -0.21 -11.45 -7.27
C LYS A 43 0.45 -10.74 -6.10
N ALA A 44 0.52 -9.41 -6.15
CA ALA A 44 1.09 -8.60 -5.07
C ALA A 44 0.26 -8.70 -3.79
N ALA A 45 -1.07 -8.62 -3.90
CA ALA A 45 -1.97 -8.79 -2.77
C ALA A 45 -1.83 -10.19 -2.15
N ALA A 46 -1.87 -11.25 -2.97
CA ALA A 46 -1.71 -12.62 -2.52
C ALA A 46 -0.35 -12.86 -1.84
N ALA A 47 0.75 -12.32 -2.39
CA ALA A 47 2.09 -12.43 -1.82
C ALA A 47 2.19 -11.75 -0.45
N ALA A 48 1.41 -10.70 -0.21
CA ALA A 48 1.31 -9.97 1.05
C ALA A 48 0.24 -10.54 2.01
N GLY A 49 -0.43 -11.64 1.66
CA GLY A 49 -1.52 -12.21 2.45
C GLY A 49 -2.77 -11.34 2.48
N LEU A 50 -2.98 -10.49 1.47
CA LEU A 50 -4.14 -9.64 1.31
C LEU A 50 -5.12 -10.22 0.30
N SER A 51 -6.43 -10.02 0.53
CA SER A 51 -7.50 -10.39 -0.41
C SER A 51 -7.95 -9.15 -1.17
N ARG A 52 -7.66 -9.10 -2.47
CA ARG A 52 -8.06 -7.95 -3.28
C ARG A 52 -9.56 -7.85 -3.50
N SER A 53 -10.30 -8.97 -3.42
CA SER A 53 -11.76 -8.98 -3.47
C SER A 53 -12.44 -8.17 -2.36
N ASP A 54 -11.70 -7.86 -1.29
CA ASP A 54 -12.21 -7.10 -0.16
C ASP A 54 -11.95 -5.58 -0.31
N TRP A 55 -11.28 -5.16 -1.38
CA TRP A 55 -10.97 -3.76 -1.64
C TRP A 55 -12.16 -3.05 -2.28
N ILE A 56 -12.33 -1.77 -1.95
CA ILE A 56 -13.27 -0.89 -2.66
C ILE A 56 -12.48 -0.15 -3.72
N GLU A 57 -12.74 -0.47 -4.98
CA GLU A 57 -11.97 0.01 -6.12
C GLU A 57 -12.74 1.08 -6.90
N GLN A 58 -12.06 2.18 -7.21
CA GLN A 58 -12.50 3.17 -8.20
C GLN A 58 -11.58 3.04 -9.42
N VAL A 59 -12.06 2.36 -10.44
CA VAL A 59 -11.27 1.98 -11.61
C VAL A 59 -11.30 3.09 -12.66
N GLY A 60 -10.11 3.46 -13.17
CA GLY A 60 -9.92 4.32 -14.34
C GLY A 60 -9.52 3.50 -15.58
N GLY A 61 -9.24 4.20 -16.68
CA GLY A 61 -8.76 3.54 -17.91
C GLY A 61 -7.33 2.99 -17.80
N ASP A 62 -6.49 3.61 -17.01
CA ASP A 62 -5.05 3.35 -16.90
C ASP A 62 -4.60 2.97 -15.48
N GLY A 63 -5.54 2.87 -14.54
CA GLY A 63 -5.22 2.55 -13.14
C GLY A 63 -6.45 2.52 -12.25
N GLU A 64 -6.21 2.52 -10.95
CA GLU A 64 -7.26 2.48 -9.94
C GLU A 64 -6.87 3.25 -8.67
N LEU A 65 -7.88 3.70 -7.96
CA LEU A 65 -7.79 4.09 -6.55
C LEU A 65 -8.50 3.03 -5.72
N ALA A 66 -7.77 2.33 -4.88
CA ALA A 66 -8.30 1.32 -3.98
C ALA A 66 -8.32 1.83 -2.54
N THR A 67 -9.43 1.58 -1.85
CA THR A 67 -9.59 1.74 -0.40
C THR A 67 -9.55 0.35 0.22
N LEU A 68 -8.57 0.10 1.09
CA LEU A 68 -8.36 -1.20 1.70
C LEU A 68 -9.27 -1.39 2.92
N PRO A 69 -9.60 -2.65 3.28
CA PRO A 69 -10.44 -2.97 4.44
C PRO A 69 -9.91 -2.38 5.75
N ALA A 70 -10.82 -2.14 6.69
CA ALA A 70 -10.44 -1.79 8.06
C ALA A 70 -9.55 -2.89 8.66
N GLY A 71 -8.53 -2.48 9.43
CA GLY A 71 -7.61 -3.42 10.07
C GLY A 71 -6.49 -3.96 9.15
N THR A 72 -6.47 -3.59 7.87
CA THR A 72 -5.32 -3.90 7.01
C THR A 72 -4.05 -3.29 7.59
N SER A 73 -2.99 -4.10 7.73
CA SER A 73 -1.71 -3.66 8.27
C SER A 73 -1.00 -2.67 7.34
N PRO A 74 -0.74 -1.43 7.78
CA PRO A 74 0.01 -0.47 6.98
C PRO A 74 1.44 -0.93 6.68
N ALA A 75 2.05 -1.68 7.60
CA ALA A 75 3.41 -2.21 7.44
C ALA A 75 3.49 -3.26 6.31
N VAL A 76 2.50 -4.14 6.22
CA VAL A 76 2.39 -5.11 5.14
C VAL A 76 2.21 -4.41 3.80
N VAL A 77 1.37 -3.36 3.74
CA VAL A 77 1.13 -2.61 2.49
C VAL A 77 2.35 -1.81 2.06
N ALA A 78 3.03 -1.12 2.99
CA ALA A 78 4.23 -0.34 2.67
C ALA A 78 5.49 -1.20 2.41
N GLY A 79 5.46 -2.48 2.77
CA GLY A 79 6.57 -3.41 2.66
C GLY A 79 6.29 -4.57 1.71
N ASP A 80 5.71 -5.63 2.23
CA ASP A 80 5.55 -6.91 1.53
C ASP A 80 4.73 -6.79 0.25
N PHE A 81 3.67 -5.97 0.25
CA PHE A 81 2.90 -5.71 -0.96
C PHE A 81 3.75 -5.01 -2.03
N VAL A 82 4.55 -3.99 -1.67
CA VAL A 82 5.42 -3.28 -2.63
C VAL A 82 6.48 -4.23 -3.20
N VAL A 83 7.08 -5.08 -2.36
CA VAL A 83 8.05 -6.11 -2.79
C VAL A 83 7.40 -7.13 -3.73
N GLY A 84 6.21 -7.61 -3.37
CA GLY A 84 5.40 -8.52 -4.19
C GLY A 84 5.00 -7.90 -5.52
N PHE A 85 4.63 -6.62 -5.51
CA PHE A 85 4.26 -5.87 -6.72
C PHE A 85 5.44 -5.77 -7.69
N GLU A 86 6.63 -5.41 -7.21
CA GLU A 86 7.82 -5.35 -8.05
C GLU A 86 8.19 -6.72 -8.63
N ALA A 87 8.06 -7.78 -7.83
CA ALA A 87 8.33 -9.15 -8.28
C ALA A 87 7.34 -9.58 -9.38
N ALA A 88 6.05 -9.36 -9.17
CA ALA A 88 4.99 -9.68 -10.14
C ALA A 88 5.12 -8.87 -11.44
N LEU A 89 5.44 -7.59 -11.33
CA LEU A 89 5.66 -6.73 -12.49
C LEU A 89 6.87 -7.18 -13.34
N ARG A 90 7.95 -7.59 -12.67
CA ARG A 90 9.14 -8.16 -13.35
C ARG A 90 8.79 -9.45 -14.07
N GLU A 91 8.01 -10.33 -13.46
CA GLU A 91 7.55 -11.58 -14.06
C GLU A 91 6.71 -11.33 -15.32
N VAL A 92 5.73 -10.43 -15.24
CA VAL A 92 4.89 -10.03 -16.37
C VAL A 92 5.73 -9.45 -17.51
N ASN A 93 6.69 -8.58 -17.21
CA ASN A 93 7.57 -8.01 -18.21
C ASN A 93 8.52 -9.05 -18.83
N ALA A 94 9.04 -10.01 -18.04
CA ALA A 94 9.85 -11.11 -18.59
C ALA A 94 9.04 -12.03 -19.51
N ALA A 95 7.77 -12.31 -19.18
CA ALA A 95 6.88 -13.07 -20.07
C ALA A 95 6.58 -12.34 -21.38
N ARG A 96 6.52 -11.00 -21.37
CA ARG A 96 6.37 -10.17 -22.58
C ARG A 96 7.62 -10.22 -23.47
N ASP A 97 8.80 -10.18 -22.87
CA ASP A 97 10.06 -10.26 -23.63
C ASP A 97 10.19 -11.60 -24.36
N THR A 98 9.70 -12.70 -23.76
CA THR A 98 9.72 -14.04 -24.37
C THR A 98 8.53 -14.32 -25.27
N GLY A 99 7.34 -13.80 -24.94
CA GLY A 99 6.07 -14.04 -25.65
C GLY A 99 5.81 -13.13 -26.85
N GLY A 100 6.61 -12.07 -27.03
CA GLY A 100 6.39 -11.06 -28.07
C GLY A 100 6.42 -11.57 -29.52
N ARG A 101 6.95 -12.78 -29.74
CA ARG A 101 6.88 -13.48 -31.05
C ARG A 101 5.49 -14.08 -31.31
N LEU A 102 4.74 -14.43 -30.26
CA LEU A 102 3.44 -15.09 -30.36
C LEU A 102 2.27 -14.10 -30.25
N ASP A 103 2.44 -12.98 -29.53
CA ASP A 103 1.44 -11.92 -29.39
C ASP A 103 2.07 -10.53 -29.53
N PRO A 104 1.94 -9.90 -30.72
CA PRO A 104 2.47 -8.57 -30.99
C PRO A 104 1.90 -7.48 -30.06
N ALA A 105 0.74 -7.70 -29.44
CA ALA A 105 0.17 -6.76 -28.47
C ALA A 105 0.99 -6.74 -27.17
N ARG A 106 1.62 -7.85 -26.82
CA ARG A 106 2.44 -8.00 -25.60
C ARG A 106 3.93 -7.73 -25.82
N GLY A 107 4.43 -7.88 -27.04
CA GLY A 107 5.86 -7.72 -27.34
C GLY A 107 6.31 -6.28 -27.60
N GLY A 108 7.59 -6.03 -27.34
CA GLY A 108 8.26 -4.79 -27.73
C GLY A 108 7.96 -3.55 -26.86
N TRP A 109 7.34 -3.72 -25.68
CA TRP A 109 7.16 -2.67 -24.67
C TRP A 109 7.07 -3.27 -23.27
N ARG A 110 7.45 -2.49 -22.26
CA ARG A 110 7.41 -2.90 -20.85
C ARG A 110 6.24 -2.23 -20.14
N LEU A 111 5.56 -2.98 -19.30
CA LEU A 111 4.57 -2.41 -18.38
C LEU A 111 5.32 -1.64 -17.29
N ARG A 112 5.07 -0.35 -17.18
CA ARG A 112 5.71 0.54 -16.21
C ARG A 112 4.62 1.22 -15.41
N VAL A 113 4.75 1.19 -14.10
CA VAL A 113 3.66 1.52 -13.18
C VAL A 113 4.12 2.51 -12.11
N ARG A 114 3.26 3.47 -11.80
CA ARG A 114 3.38 4.36 -10.66
C ARG A 114 2.44 3.87 -9.56
N LEU A 115 2.91 3.89 -8.33
CA LEU A 115 2.17 3.45 -7.15
C LEU A 115 2.32 4.51 -6.05
N ALA A 116 1.21 4.95 -5.48
CA ALA A 116 1.17 5.85 -4.34
C ALA A 116 0.40 5.20 -3.19
N LEU A 117 0.93 5.31 -1.97
CA LEU A 117 0.34 4.77 -0.75
C LEU A 117 0.13 5.88 0.28
N HIS A 118 -1.04 5.87 0.88
CA HIS A 118 -1.41 6.82 1.93
C HIS A 118 -2.39 6.18 2.91
N HIS A 119 -2.48 6.71 4.11
CA HIS A 119 -3.55 6.40 5.04
C HIS A 119 -4.11 7.70 5.64
N GLY A 120 -5.38 7.71 5.90
CA GLY A 120 -6.06 8.89 6.43
C GLY A 120 -7.55 8.70 6.56
N THR A 121 -8.21 9.77 7.00
CA THR A 121 -9.67 9.78 7.12
C THR A 121 -10.33 10.15 5.79
N LEU A 122 -11.44 9.50 5.51
CA LEU A 122 -12.27 9.73 4.34
C LEU A 122 -13.74 9.46 4.64
N TYR A 123 -14.60 9.94 3.76
CA TYR A 123 -16.01 9.58 3.73
C TYR A 123 -16.28 8.67 2.53
N PRO A 124 -16.96 7.53 2.69
CA PRO A 124 -17.47 6.77 1.56
C PRO A 124 -18.49 7.61 0.79
N GLY A 125 -18.25 7.85 -0.49
CA GLY A 125 -19.14 8.65 -1.34
C GLY A 125 -19.65 7.84 -2.53
N PRO A 126 -20.75 8.28 -3.18
CA PRO A 126 -21.35 7.55 -4.29
C PRO A 126 -20.46 7.50 -5.54
N PHE A 127 -19.48 8.39 -5.63
CA PHE A 127 -18.48 8.40 -6.73
C PHE A 127 -17.08 7.99 -6.29
N GLY A 128 -16.95 7.38 -5.12
CA GLY A 128 -15.70 6.99 -4.50
C GLY A 128 -15.41 7.76 -3.21
N PRO A 129 -14.24 7.53 -2.60
CA PRO A 129 -13.88 8.14 -1.33
C PRO A 129 -13.74 9.67 -1.46
N ALA A 130 -14.29 10.42 -0.50
CA ALA A 130 -14.23 11.87 -0.41
C ALA A 130 -13.38 12.30 0.81
N GLY A 131 -12.79 13.50 0.74
CA GLY A 131 -11.94 14.07 1.80
C GLY A 131 -10.50 14.29 1.36
N ASP A 132 -9.64 14.59 2.32
CA ASP A 132 -8.22 14.91 2.02
C ASP A 132 -7.40 13.68 1.62
N ALA A 133 -7.67 12.52 2.22
CA ALA A 133 -6.86 11.33 1.97
C ALA A 133 -6.83 10.89 0.50
N PRO A 134 -7.95 10.77 -0.24
CA PRO A 134 -7.91 10.48 -1.67
C PRO A 134 -7.24 11.59 -2.49
N VAL A 135 -7.34 12.86 -2.07
CA VAL A 135 -6.65 13.96 -2.74
C VAL A 135 -5.13 13.82 -2.56
N VAL A 136 -4.66 13.53 -1.35
CA VAL A 136 -3.23 13.37 -1.06
C VAL A 136 -2.63 12.24 -1.92
N VAL A 137 -3.22 11.04 -1.91
CA VAL A 137 -2.68 9.90 -2.65
C VAL A 137 -2.63 10.17 -4.15
N GLN A 138 -3.68 10.82 -4.71
CA GLN A 138 -3.71 11.20 -6.13
C GLN A 138 -2.64 12.25 -6.47
N ARG A 139 -2.43 13.26 -5.62
CA ARG A 139 -1.38 14.28 -5.85
C ARG A 139 0.03 13.69 -5.81
N LEU A 140 0.24 12.72 -4.93
CA LEU A 140 1.50 11.97 -4.88
C LEU A 140 1.69 11.14 -6.15
N LEU A 141 0.65 10.40 -6.60
CA LEU A 141 0.70 9.59 -7.82
C LEU A 141 1.01 10.42 -9.07
N ASP A 142 0.39 11.61 -9.20
CA ASP A 142 0.54 12.49 -10.35
C ASP A 142 1.81 13.32 -10.35
N SER A 143 2.62 13.21 -9.31
CA SER A 143 3.76 14.08 -9.11
C SER A 143 4.88 13.89 -10.14
N MET A 144 5.50 15.00 -10.55
CA MET A 144 6.65 14.97 -11.46
C MET A 144 7.85 14.19 -10.90
N PRO A 145 8.21 14.31 -9.60
CA PRO A 145 9.29 13.50 -9.05
C PRO A 145 9.05 11.99 -9.17
N LEU A 146 7.81 11.51 -8.93
CA LEU A 146 7.47 10.10 -9.11
C LEU A 146 7.59 9.66 -10.57
N ARG A 147 7.09 10.47 -11.51
CA ARG A 147 7.20 10.22 -12.95
C ARG A 147 8.65 10.09 -13.41
N ARG A 148 9.54 10.97 -12.92
CA ARG A 148 10.97 10.96 -13.25
C ARG A 148 11.71 9.70 -12.79
N LEU A 149 11.25 9.00 -11.75
CA LEU A 149 11.84 7.71 -11.38
C LEU A 149 11.73 6.69 -12.52
N LEU A 150 10.69 6.80 -13.34
CA LEU A 150 10.51 5.95 -14.51
C LEU A 150 11.24 6.47 -15.77
N ASP A 151 12.01 7.55 -15.70
CA ASP A 151 12.91 7.93 -16.78
C ASP A 151 14.13 6.98 -16.85
N ASP A 152 14.47 6.32 -15.74
CA ASP A 152 15.43 5.21 -15.74
C ASP A 152 14.81 3.98 -16.44
N PRO A 153 15.36 3.53 -17.59
CA PRO A 153 14.81 2.41 -18.34
C PRO A 153 14.88 1.06 -17.60
N ARG A 154 15.70 0.98 -16.54
CA ARG A 154 15.82 -0.22 -15.69
C ARG A 154 14.72 -0.35 -14.67
N ARG A 155 13.91 0.70 -14.46
CA ARG A 155 12.82 0.73 -13.51
C ARG A 155 11.49 0.47 -14.21
N ASP A 156 10.75 -0.48 -13.71
CA ASP A 156 9.37 -0.75 -14.13
C ASP A 156 8.36 -0.22 -13.11
N LEU A 157 8.78 -0.01 -11.86
CA LEU A 157 7.95 0.46 -10.75
C LEU A 157 8.52 1.74 -10.13
N ALA A 158 7.67 2.76 -9.97
CA ALA A 158 7.93 3.93 -9.15
C ALA A 158 6.94 3.98 -7.98
N VAL A 159 7.46 4.08 -6.76
CA VAL A 159 6.64 4.08 -5.54
C VAL A 159 6.85 5.38 -4.76
N VAL A 160 5.75 5.91 -4.25
CA VAL A 160 5.74 7.00 -3.28
C VAL A 160 4.83 6.65 -2.11
N VAL A 161 5.30 6.89 -0.90
CA VAL A 161 4.46 6.85 0.30
C VAL A 161 4.26 8.27 0.82
N SER A 162 3.10 8.58 1.40
CA SER A 162 2.87 9.88 2.02
C SER A 162 3.78 10.09 3.23
N GLU A 163 3.97 11.33 3.64
CA GLU A 163 4.70 11.68 4.87
C GLU A 163 4.12 10.98 6.10
N ALA A 164 2.78 10.95 6.24
CA ALA A 164 2.11 10.25 7.33
C ALA A 164 2.46 8.74 7.31
N MET A 165 2.30 8.08 6.17
CA MET A 165 2.62 6.66 6.02
C MET A 165 4.10 6.36 6.30
N PHE A 166 4.99 7.23 5.85
CA PHE A 166 6.42 7.08 6.11
C PHE A 166 6.74 7.20 7.61
N ALA A 167 6.23 8.27 8.25
CA ALA A 167 6.48 8.55 9.67
C ALA A 167 5.94 7.45 10.59
N ASP A 168 4.71 6.98 10.30
CA ASP A 168 3.99 6.05 11.18
C ASP A 168 4.40 4.58 10.95
N VAL A 169 4.93 4.25 9.77
CA VAL A 169 5.15 2.86 9.36
C VAL A 169 6.59 2.57 8.99
N VAL A 170 7.16 3.29 8.00
CA VAL A 170 8.50 2.96 7.47
C VAL A 170 9.58 3.32 8.48
N ARG A 171 9.55 4.55 9.01
CA ARG A 171 10.54 5.03 9.98
C ARG A 171 10.53 4.27 11.30
N THR A 172 9.40 3.66 11.65
CA THR A 172 9.29 2.83 12.86
C THR A 172 9.94 1.46 12.73
N GLY A 173 10.35 1.06 11.52
CA GLY A 173 11.01 -0.21 11.24
C GLY A 173 10.07 -1.42 11.17
N PHE A 174 8.76 -1.22 11.16
CA PHE A 174 7.79 -2.32 11.01
C PHE A 174 7.59 -2.76 9.56
N SER A 175 7.94 -1.91 8.58
CA SER A 175 7.92 -2.28 7.17
C SER A 175 9.12 -3.16 6.82
N SER A 176 8.96 -4.11 5.89
CA SER A 176 10.06 -4.90 5.34
C SER A 176 11.01 -4.07 4.46
N LEU A 177 10.60 -2.85 4.07
CA LEU A 177 11.47 -1.90 3.38
C LEU A 177 12.13 -0.96 4.39
N PRO A 178 13.47 -0.82 4.39
CA PRO A 178 14.18 0.04 5.32
C PRO A 178 13.99 1.52 4.98
N GLU A 179 14.04 2.38 6.00
CA GLU A 179 13.98 3.83 5.85
C GLU A 179 14.98 4.36 4.81
N SER A 180 16.20 3.80 4.80
CA SER A 180 17.28 4.19 3.88
C SER A 180 17.00 3.94 2.40
N ALA A 181 15.92 3.22 2.08
CA ALA A 181 15.50 2.99 0.70
C ALA A 181 14.64 4.15 0.15
N PHE A 182 14.25 5.09 1.00
CA PHE A 182 13.35 6.18 0.66
C PHE A 182 14.06 7.54 0.71
N GLU A 183 13.65 8.45 -0.17
CA GLU A 183 14.08 9.84 -0.19
C GLU A 183 12.90 10.79 -0.08
N PRO A 184 12.97 11.84 0.75
CA PRO A 184 11.88 12.78 0.94
C PRO A 184 11.60 13.57 -0.34
N VAL A 185 10.33 13.84 -0.61
CA VAL A 185 9.88 14.64 -1.73
C VAL A 185 8.84 15.66 -1.28
N ARG A 186 8.93 16.86 -1.85
CA ARG A 186 7.95 17.94 -1.68
C ARG A 186 7.33 18.26 -3.03
N ILE A 187 6.01 18.26 -3.08
CA ILE A 187 5.21 18.46 -4.28
C ILE A 187 4.32 19.68 -4.05
N THR A 188 4.35 20.64 -4.96
CA THR A 188 3.41 21.76 -4.97
C THR A 188 2.41 21.54 -6.09
N ALA A 189 1.13 21.45 -5.75
CA ALA A 189 0.06 21.28 -6.71
C ALA A 189 -1.18 22.09 -6.29
N LYS A 190 -1.76 22.85 -7.22
CA LYS A 190 -2.94 23.68 -7.00
C LYS A 190 -2.86 24.58 -5.74
N GLY A 191 -1.67 25.17 -5.50
CA GLY A 191 -1.43 26.07 -4.36
C GLY A 191 -1.18 25.37 -3.02
N SER A 192 -1.30 24.05 -2.95
CA SER A 192 -1.04 23.24 -1.74
C SER A 192 0.27 22.49 -1.82
N VAL A 193 0.85 22.21 -0.65
CA VAL A 193 2.10 21.44 -0.53
C VAL A 193 1.80 20.05 -0.01
N PHE A 194 2.19 19.04 -0.77
CA PHE A 194 2.14 17.64 -0.39
C PHE A 194 3.55 17.12 -0.13
N ARG A 195 3.70 16.28 0.88
CA ARG A 195 4.96 15.67 1.27
C ARG A 195 4.85 14.16 1.22
N GLY A 196 5.93 13.51 0.82
CA GLY A 196 6.02 12.06 0.76
C GLY A 196 7.46 11.61 0.63
N HIS A 197 7.64 10.32 0.44
CA HIS A 197 8.95 9.68 0.30
C HIS A 197 8.93 8.73 -0.90
N LEU A 198 9.88 8.93 -1.80
CA LEU A 198 10.05 8.11 -3.00
C LEU A 198 10.93 6.90 -2.67
N LEU A 199 10.51 5.71 -3.10
CA LEU A 199 11.35 4.52 -3.04
C LEU A 199 12.41 4.61 -4.15
N THR A 200 13.61 5.07 -3.79
CA THR A 200 14.72 5.27 -4.74
C THR A 200 15.62 4.04 -4.88
N ARG A 201 15.67 3.18 -3.85
CA ARG A 201 16.38 1.91 -3.87
C ARG A 201 15.37 0.77 -3.87
N PRO A 202 15.14 0.13 -5.02
CA PRO A 202 14.24 -1.03 -5.07
C PRO A 202 14.74 -2.11 -4.10
N PRO A 203 13.83 -2.91 -3.52
CA PRO A 203 14.21 -3.97 -2.61
C PRO A 203 15.21 -4.91 -3.30
N ALA A 204 16.28 -5.23 -2.59
CA ALA A 204 17.17 -6.31 -3.01
C ALA A 204 16.31 -7.56 -3.22
N ARG A 205 16.64 -8.38 -4.24
CA ARG A 205 15.92 -9.63 -4.54
C ARG A 205 15.58 -10.32 -3.22
N PRO A 206 14.34 -10.75 -2.99
CA PRO A 206 14.02 -11.52 -1.81
C PRO A 206 14.99 -12.70 -1.78
N ARG A 207 15.84 -12.74 -0.78
CA ARG A 207 16.60 -13.94 -0.47
C ARG A 207 15.51 -14.91 -0.04
N VAL A 208 15.17 -15.86 -0.88
CA VAL A 208 14.33 -16.99 -0.50
C VAL A 208 15.08 -17.68 0.62
N LEU A 209 14.83 -17.26 1.85
CA LEU A 209 15.22 -18.04 3.02
C LEU A 209 14.32 -19.27 2.94
N PRO A 210 14.88 -20.49 2.86
CA PRO A 210 14.06 -21.68 2.93
C PRO A 210 13.24 -21.55 4.21
N LEU A 211 11.93 -21.76 4.10
CA LEU A 211 11.02 -21.87 5.23
C LEU A 211 11.74 -22.79 6.24
N ARG A 212 12.23 -22.23 7.33
CA ARG A 212 12.61 -23.05 8.48
C ARG A 212 11.28 -23.61 8.95
N GLU A 213 11.04 -24.86 8.63
CA GLU A 213 10.00 -25.64 9.28
C GLU A 213 10.20 -25.47 10.79
N ARG A 214 9.29 -24.70 11.41
CA ARG A 214 9.25 -24.71 12.88
C ARG A 214 8.97 -26.15 13.26
N PRO A 215 9.87 -26.81 14.01
CA PRO A 215 9.55 -28.15 14.50
C PRO A 215 8.23 -28.02 15.27
N VAL A 216 7.21 -28.72 14.80
CA VAL A 216 5.99 -28.92 15.57
C VAL A 216 6.41 -29.64 16.83
N ARG A 217 6.50 -28.94 17.95
CA ARG A 217 6.65 -29.58 19.26
C ARG A 217 5.42 -30.42 19.47
N ALA A 218 5.62 -31.74 19.50
CA ALA A 218 4.61 -32.67 19.95
C ALA A 218 4.03 -32.19 21.29
N ALA A 219 2.72 -32.27 21.42
CA ALA A 219 1.98 -31.89 22.59
C ALA A 219 2.45 -32.72 23.81
N GLY A 220 3.38 -32.11 24.58
CA GLY A 220 3.72 -32.53 25.92
C GLY A 220 3.32 -31.38 26.82
N GLY A 221 2.43 -31.67 27.79
CA GLY A 221 1.76 -30.67 28.62
C GLY A 221 2.70 -29.71 29.31
N ASP A 222 2.51 -28.42 29.06
CA ASP A 222 3.07 -27.34 29.84
C ASP A 222 2.24 -27.13 31.13
N PRO A 223 2.87 -26.87 32.27
CA PRO A 223 2.17 -26.52 33.49
C PRO A 223 1.46 -25.15 33.32
N PRO A 224 0.36 -24.90 34.03
CA PRO A 224 -0.42 -23.69 33.85
C PRO A 224 0.39 -22.45 34.20
N VAL A 225 0.45 -21.49 33.27
CA VAL A 225 1.05 -20.18 33.51
C VAL A 225 0.19 -19.45 34.56
N ARG A 226 0.76 -19.16 35.72
CA ARG A 226 0.13 -18.29 36.69
C ARG A 226 0.11 -16.86 36.20
N VAL A 227 -1.06 -16.36 35.89
CA VAL A 227 -1.30 -14.94 35.61
C VAL A 227 -1.29 -14.22 36.94
N PRO A 228 -0.48 -13.18 37.18
CA PRO A 228 -0.55 -12.41 38.42
C PRO A 228 -1.88 -11.68 38.49
N GLU A 229 -2.58 -11.88 39.58
CA GLU A 229 -3.84 -11.21 39.92
C GLU A 229 -3.55 -9.71 40.14
N LEU A 230 -4.15 -8.85 39.33
CA LEU A 230 -4.11 -7.40 39.48
C LEU A 230 -5.03 -7.05 40.66
N THR A 231 -4.43 -6.84 41.83
CA THR A 231 -5.15 -6.30 42.99
C THR A 231 -5.50 -4.83 42.73
N LEU A 232 -6.76 -4.57 42.48
CA LEU A 232 -7.32 -3.22 42.48
C LEU A 232 -7.26 -2.65 43.89
N LEU A 233 -6.37 -1.70 44.13
CA LEU A 233 -6.37 -0.88 45.34
C LEU A 233 -7.54 0.11 45.28
N THR A 234 -8.69 -0.29 45.81
CA THR A 234 -9.78 0.62 46.13
C THR A 234 -9.49 1.23 47.50
N GLY A 235 -8.81 2.37 47.53
CA GLY A 235 -8.66 3.19 48.70
C GLY A 235 -9.81 4.19 48.82
N VAL A 236 -10.86 3.82 49.52
CA VAL A 236 -11.84 4.78 50.05
C VAL A 236 -11.55 4.91 51.53
N GLY A 237 -10.83 5.97 51.88
CA GLY A 237 -10.70 6.42 53.26
C GLY A 237 -11.65 7.58 53.51
N GLY A 238 -12.82 7.30 54.07
CA GLY A 238 -13.66 8.32 54.67
C GLY A 238 -13.08 8.76 56.02
N ARG A 239 -13.00 10.05 56.23
CA ARG A 239 -13.01 10.64 57.56
C ARG A 239 -14.02 11.77 57.54
N GLY A 240 -15.07 11.54 58.30
CA GLY A 240 -15.89 12.62 58.78
C GLY A 240 -15.13 13.43 59.83
N ASP A 241 -15.40 14.70 59.87
CA ASP A 241 -15.23 15.55 61.03
C ASP A 241 -16.42 16.51 61.09
N ASP A 242 -17.14 16.32 62.21
CA ASP A 242 -18.12 17.25 62.76
C ASP A 242 -17.47 18.60 63.00
N PHE A 243 -18.19 19.69 62.70
CA PHE A 243 -18.24 20.89 63.61
C PHE A 243 -19.47 21.75 63.26
N ASN A 244 -20.36 21.79 64.23
CA ASN A 244 -21.22 22.86 64.78
C ASN A 244 -22.01 23.73 63.79
#